data_9a942c0222eaa4c947cae0607ac2b155
#
_entry.id   9a942c0222eaa4c947cae0607ac2b155
#
_cell.length_a   1.000
_cell.length_b   1.000
_cell.length_c   1.000
_cell.angle_alpha   90.00
_cell.angle_beta   90.00
_cell.angle_gamma   90.00
#
_symmetry.space_group_name_H-M   'P 1'
#
loop_
_entity.id
_entity.type
_entity.pdbx_description
1 polymer ?
#
loop_
_entity_poly.entity_id
_entity_poly.type
_entity_poly.pdbx_seq_one_letter_code
_entity_poly.pdbx_strand_id
1 'polypeptide(L)'
;MPIPKLATVIYLAFCIGESQGQARFSAAAVDTYLQSYVRTNNFAGTVVVEKNGTILFQKAYGLADREHRVENTPATRFHIASMSMQFTAGAVLRLVDQGLIKLDDHVGEFVPGIPGAEQITIRDLLVERSGLPDINALPDYNEILQHHQTPATLVGKIAGQPLLFEPGSKFLHEEHSAYNLLALIVEKKTGMPFASAVEKLVFRPVGLTASGVDDDAPTRAAHMAKGYEPEGTYALKPATEIHWSAKTGNASVYTTAANEARWVGTLFRGHAMSRASRAAILDTSQKVGYGWMRGENKRFGEIVYYMNGRAPGFASFVLYLPSAQMTVVLLSNIYSSATTAIGYDVAALSIGLPYEPFHLKDPGPTPAELKMCEGKFQFGADFYQPNAVTTLLAQDQELSMRWPDGSISPLIPLSVDRFVDRSYWQDVKIERDASGKPSALIYDHFQGKAAKPE
;
A
#
# COMPACT_ATOMS: atom_id res chain seq x y z
N MET A 1 22.72 45.14 -71.64
CA MET A 1 23.29 44.57 -70.40
C MET A 1 22.20 43.76 -69.76
N PRO A 2 22.32 42.41 -69.71
CA PRO A 2 21.32 41.56 -69.08
C PRO A 2 21.65 41.30 -67.62
N ILE A 3 20.60 41.30 -66.79
CA ILE A 3 20.59 41.01 -65.35
C ILE A 3 20.62 39.48 -65.15
N PRO A 4 21.44 38.89 -64.26
CA PRO A 4 21.47 37.47 -64.02
C PRO A 4 20.31 37.03 -63.10
N LYS A 5 19.70 35.91 -63.47
CA LYS A 5 18.68 35.23 -62.71
C LYS A 5 19.26 34.58 -61.45
N LEU A 6 18.71 34.94 -60.28
CA LEU A 6 18.97 34.23 -59.01
C LEU A 6 18.27 32.87 -59.03
N ALA A 7 19.04 31.81 -58.88
CA ALA A 7 18.52 30.45 -58.67
C ALA A 7 18.18 30.28 -57.18
N THR A 8 16.90 30.10 -56.87
CA THR A 8 16.42 29.76 -55.54
C THR A 8 16.66 28.25 -55.31
N VAL A 9 17.60 27.91 -54.45
CA VAL A 9 17.82 26.56 -53.99
C VAL A 9 16.84 26.30 -52.83
N ILE A 10 15.82 25.44 -53.08
CA ILE A 10 14.90 24.94 -52.04
C ILE A 10 15.61 23.82 -51.32
N TYR A 11 16.03 24.07 -50.07
CA TYR A 11 16.42 23.00 -49.15
C TYR A 11 15.15 22.30 -48.61
N LEU A 12 14.86 21.12 -49.13
CA LEU A 12 13.93 20.21 -48.48
C LEU A 12 14.63 19.63 -47.25
N ALA A 13 14.33 20.17 -46.08
CA ALA A 13 14.64 19.52 -44.79
C ALA A 13 13.76 18.30 -44.64
N PHE A 14 14.29 17.13 -44.92
CA PHE A 14 13.68 15.86 -44.46
C PHE A 14 13.79 15.83 -42.92
N CYS A 15 12.73 16.21 -42.23
CA CYS A 15 12.53 15.83 -40.84
C CYS A 15 12.27 14.34 -40.81
N ILE A 16 13.32 13.52 -40.67
CA ILE A 16 13.20 12.14 -40.23
C ILE A 16 12.79 12.24 -38.75
N GLY A 17 11.50 12.28 -38.48
CA GLY A 17 10.95 12.02 -37.18
C GLY A 17 11.31 10.59 -36.82
N GLU A 18 12.34 10.37 -36.03
CA GLU A 18 12.49 9.12 -35.31
C GLU A 18 11.22 8.94 -34.46
N SER A 19 10.30 8.13 -34.94
CA SER A 19 9.28 7.57 -34.09
C SER A 19 10.04 6.76 -33.04
N GLN A 20 10.19 7.27 -31.83
CA GLN A 20 10.58 6.47 -30.68
C GLN A 20 9.53 5.37 -30.57
N GLY A 21 9.84 4.21 -31.13
CA GLY A 21 9.01 3.03 -31.04
C GLY A 21 8.79 2.76 -29.56
N GLN A 22 7.54 2.86 -29.12
CA GLN A 22 7.13 2.51 -27.77
C GLN A 22 7.78 1.18 -27.42
N ALA A 23 8.67 1.17 -26.40
CA ALA A 23 9.37 -0.02 -26.00
C ALA A 23 8.35 -1.14 -25.76
N ARG A 24 8.50 -2.26 -26.45
CA ARG A 24 7.57 -3.39 -26.30
C ARG A 24 7.70 -3.94 -24.88
N PHE A 25 6.57 -4.16 -24.22
CA PHE A 25 6.51 -4.86 -22.93
C PHE A 25 7.34 -6.14 -22.97
N SER A 26 8.18 -6.34 -21.96
CA SER A 26 9.03 -7.54 -21.82
C SER A 26 8.73 -8.26 -20.50
N ALA A 27 8.01 -9.36 -20.58
CA ALA A 27 7.76 -10.24 -19.43
C ALA A 27 9.06 -10.78 -18.82
N ALA A 28 10.08 -11.07 -19.64
CA ALA A 28 11.37 -11.52 -19.18
C ALA A 28 12.13 -10.45 -18.37
N ALA A 29 12.02 -9.17 -18.76
CA ALA A 29 12.63 -8.08 -18.02
C ALA A 29 11.98 -7.89 -16.65
N VAL A 30 10.65 -7.97 -16.56
CA VAL A 30 9.91 -7.94 -15.29
C VAL A 30 10.33 -9.10 -14.40
N ASP A 31 10.41 -10.32 -14.95
CA ASP A 31 10.85 -11.50 -14.19
C ASP A 31 12.27 -11.34 -13.64
N THR A 32 13.20 -10.91 -14.49
CA THR A 32 14.61 -10.70 -14.10
C THR A 32 14.71 -9.65 -12.99
N TYR A 33 13.98 -8.54 -13.10
CA TYR A 33 13.93 -7.50 -12.07
C TYR A 33 13.48 -8.05 -10.72
N LEU A 34 12.42 -8.85 -10.70
CA LEU A 34 11.84 -9.39 -9.46
C LEU A 34 12.76 -10.38 -8.75
N GLN A 35 13.68 -11.07 -9.47
CA GLN A 35 14.55 -12.09 -8.87
C GLN A 35 15.46 -11.58 -7.76
N SER A 36 15.88 -10.29 -7.78
CA SER A 36 16.69 -9.71 -6.71
C SER A 36 15.95 -9.67 -5.39
N TYR A 37 14.65 -9.34 -5.42
CA TYR A 37 13.79 -9.30 -4.24
C TYR A 37 13.40 -10.70 -3.75
N VAL A 38 13.14 -11.62 -4.68
CA VAL A 38 12.77 -13.01 -4.36
C VAL A 38 13.91 -13.74 -3.67
N ARG A 39 15.13 -13.66 -4.24
CA ARG A 39 16.32 -14.34 -3.69
C ARG A 39 16.73 -13.82 -2.31
N THR A 40 16.36 -12.60 -1.98
CA THR A 40 16.67 -11.95 -0.70
C THR A 40 15.50 -12.00 0.30
N ASN A 41 14.47 -12.80 0.03
CA ASN A 41 13.27 -12.89 0.86
C ASN A 41 12.60 -11.52 1.15
N ASN A 42 12.68 -10.57 0.21
CA ASN A 42 12.00 -9.30 0.29
C ASN A 42 10.68 -9.27 -0.51
N PHE A 43 10.45 -10.32 -1.29
CA PHE A 43 9.19 -10.58 -1.98
C PHE A 43 8.93 -12.08 -2.11
N ALA A 44 7.76 -12.51 -1.67
CA ALA A 44 7.13 -13.80 -1.99
C ALA A 44 5.65 -13.53 -2.21
N GLY A 45 5.06 -14.00 -3.32
CA GLY A 45 3.67 -13.67 -3.64
C GLY A 45 3.37 -13.71 -5.12
N THR A 46 2.41 -12.90 -5.57
CA THR A 46 1.97 -12.86 -6.97
C THR A 46 2.07 -11.46 -7.56
N VAL A 47 2.44 -11.37 -8.84
CA VAL A 47 2.50 -10.14 -9.62
C VAL A 47 1.62 -10.29 -10.85
N VAL A 48 0.82 -9.25 -11.12
CA VAL A 48 0.04 -9.12 -12.35
C VAL A 48 0.32 -7.78 -13.00
N VAL A 49 0.59 -7.77 -14.31
CA VAL A 49 0.53 -6.59 -15.16
C VAL A 49 -0.59 -6.81 -16.16
N GLU A 50 -1.60 -5.96 -16.13
CA GLU A 50 -2.75 -5.98 -17.02
C GLU A 50 -2.78 -4.69 -17.84
N LYS A 51 -3.11 -4.78 -19.13
CA LYS A 51 -3.31 -3.64 -20.01
C LYS A 51 -4.58 -3.83 -20.83
N ASN A 52 -5.50 -2.87 -20.77
CA ASN A 52 -6.75 -2.90 -21.53
C ASN A 52 -7.57 -4.18 -21.34
N GLY A 53 -7.61 -4.77 -20.13
CA GLY A 53 -8.32 -6.02 -19.86
C GLY A 53 -7.54 -7.30 -20.22
N THR A 54 -6.33 -7.16 -20.77
CA THR A 54 -5.47 -8.30 -21.12
C THR A 54 -4.32 -8.43 -20.13
N ILE A 55 -4.17 -9.59 -19.52
CA ILE A 55 -3.01 -9.89 -18.65
C ILE A 55 -1.77 -10.07 -19.54
N LEU A 56 -0.80 -9.17 -19.41
CA LEU A 56 0.49 -9.23 -20.08
C LEU A 56 1.53 -10.05 -19.31
N PHE A 57 1.40 -10.06 -17.98
CA PHE A 57 2.26 -10.80 -17.08
C PHE A 57 1.49 -11.28 -15.86
N GLN A 58 1.64 -12.55 -15.52
CA GLN A 58 1.15 -13.13 -14.28
C GLN A 58 2.10 -14.20 -13.81
N LYS A 59 2.71 -14.00 -12.64
CA LYS A 59 3.65 -14.97 -12.09
C LYS A 59 3.60 -14.97 -10.56
N ALA A 60 3.85 -16.15 -9.98
CA ALA A 60 3.97 -16.36 -8.55
C ALA A 60 5.42 -16.66 -8.18
N TYR A 61 5.83 -16.29 -6.97
CA TYR A 61 7.19 -16.41 -6.46
C TYR A 61 7.18 -16.84 -4.99
N GLY A 62 8.15 -17.65 -4.63
CA GLY A 62 8.39 -18.09 -3.26
C GLY A 62 7.28 -18.99 -2.71
N LEU A 63 7.22 -19.11 -1.40
CA LEU A 63 6.36 -20.08 -0.70
C LEU A 63 5.15 -19.38 -0.08
N ALA A 64 3.96 -19.94 -0.29
CA ALA A 64 2.71 -19.59 0.37
C ALA A 64 2.68 -20.10 1.82
N ASP A 65 3.30 -21.25 2.07
CA ASP A 65 3.47 -21.87 3.40
C ASP A 65 4.90 -22.42 3.48
N ARG A 66 5.75 -21.76 4.26
CA ARG A 66 7.19 -22.10 4.36
C ARG A 66 7.41 -23.37 5.16
N GLU A 67 6.61 -23.58 6.20
CA GLU A 67 6.70 -24.75 7.09
C GLU A 67 6.38 -26.04 6.33
N HIS A 68 5.40 -26.00 5.40
CA HIS A 68 4.98 -27.14 4.59
C HIS A 68 5.53 -27.09 3.17
N ARG A 69 6.39 -26.11 2.82
CA ARG A 69 7.00 -25.93 1.50
C ARG A 69 5.98 -25.83 0.36
N VAL A 70 4.82 -25.22 0.63
CA VAL A 70 3.79 -24.97 -0.39
C VAL A 70 4.16 -23.75 -1.20
N GLU A 71 4.29 -23.88 -2.52
CA GLU A 71 4.62 -22.78 -3.42
C GLU A 71 3.44 -21.81 -3.60
N ASN A 72 3.74 -20.52 -3.78
CA ASN A 72 2.77 -19.57 -4.29
C ASN A 72 2.39 -19.94 -5.75
N THR A 73 1.13 -19.76 -6.07
CA THR A 73 0.58 -19.94 -7.42
C THR A 73 -0.25 -18.72 -7.82
N PRO A 74 -0.60 -18.54 -9.09
CA PRO A 74 -1.55 -17.50 -9.49
C PRO A 74 -2.92 -17.57 -8.80
N ALA A 75 -3.28 -18.72 -8.25
CA ALA A 75 -4.52 -18.94 -7.50
C ALA A 75 -4.37 -18.69 -5.99
N THR A 76 -3.16 -18.45 -5.50
CA THR A 76 -2.92 -18.12 -4.09
C THR A 76 -3.65 -16.85 -3.70
N ARG A 77 -4.36 -16.88 -2.59
CA ARG A 77 -5.10 -15.78 -2.01
C ARG A 77 -4.29 -15.15 -0.89
N PHE A 78 -4.30 -13.83 -0.84
CA PHE A 78 -3.57 -13.04 0.15
C PHE A 78 -4.52 -12.09 0.84
N HIS A 79 -4.35 -11.86 2.14
CA HIS A 79 -4.91 -10.68 2.77
C HIS A 79 -4.26 -9.44 2.17
N ILE A 80 -5.08 -8.46 1.80
CA ILE A 80 -4.61 -7.27 1.09
C ILE A 80 -4.51 -6.03 1.97
N ALA A 81 -4.72 -6.22 3.28
CA ALA A 81 -4.62 -5.15 4.27
C ALA A 81 -5.45 -3.91 3.86
N SER A 82 -4.92 -2.67 4.01
CA SER A 82 -5.63 -1.42 3.73
C SER A 82 -6.17 -1.30 2.30
N MET A 83 -5.69 -2.08 1.32
CA MET A 83 -6.34 -2.18 0.02
C MET A 83 -7.80 -2.69 0.12
N SER A 84 -8.21 -3.27 1.25
CA SER A 84 -9.61 -3.64 1.53
C SER A 84 -10.57 -2.44 1.52
N MET A 85 -10.07 -1.24 1.84
CA MET A 85 -10.88 -0.02 1.91
C MET A 85 -11.60 0.27 0.59
N GLN A 86 -10.99 -0.04 -0.56
CA GLN A 86 -11.60 0.14 -1.87
C GLN A 86 -12.88 -0.71 -2.06
N PHE A 87 -12.94 -1.88 -1.44
CA PHE A 87 -14.12 -2.76 -1.51
C PHE A 87 -15.21 -2.31 -0.54
N THR A 88 -14.84 -1.79 0.62
CA THR A 88 -15.77 -1.15 1.55
C THR A 88 -16.40 0.09 0.92
N ALA A 89 -15.58 0.97 0.35
CA ALA A 89 -16.06 2.12 -0.43
C ALA A 89 -16.95 1.68 -1.61
N GLY A 90 -16.55 0.60 -2.29
CA GLY A 90 -17.35 -0.01 -3.35
C GLY A 90 -18.73 -0.43 -2.90
N ALA A 91 -18.85 -1.08 -1.73
CA ALA A 91 -20.13 -1.48 -1.16
C ALA A 91 -21.01 -0.26 -0.81
N VAL A 92 -20.41 0.76 -0.18
CA VAL A 92 -21.09 2.03 0.14
C VAL A 92 -21.61 2.71 -1.14
N LEU A 93 -20.77 2.85 -2.17
CA LEU A 93 -21.16 3.48 -3.43
C LEU A 93 -22.25 2.68 -4.17
N ARG A 94 -22.28 1.34 -4.04
CA ARG A 94 -23.38 0.53 -4.56
C ARG A 94 -24.69 0.81 -3.83
N LEU A 95 -24.66 1.08 -2.53
CA LEU A 95 -25.85 1.53 -1.78
C LEU A 95 -26.28 2.93 -2.20
N VAL A 96 -25.33 3.83 -2.49
CA VAL A 96 -25.61 5.16 -3.05
C VAL A 96 -26.27 5.04 -4.42
N ASP A 97 -25.75 4.20 -5.32
CA ASP A 97 -26.30 3.96 -6.66
C ASP A 97 -27.73 3.37 -6.61
N GLN A 98 -28.07 2.64 -5.53
CA GLN A 98 -29.40 2.11 -5.28
C GLN A 98 -30.34 3.10 -4.58
N GLY A 99 -29.86 4.31 -4.23
CA GLY A 99 -30.64 5.31 -3.52
C GLY A 99 -30.95 4.96 -2.05
N LEU A 100 -30.23 3.97 -1.48
CA LEU A 100 -30.44 3.53 -0.10
C LEU A 100 -29.72 4.43 0.91
N ILE A 101 -28.64 5.10 0.50
CA ILE A 101 -27.90 6.11 1.26
C ILE A 101 -27.47 7.23 0.32
N LYS A 102 -27.14 8.39 0.87
CA LYS A 102 -26.51 9.51 0.15
C LYS A 102 -25.14 9.80 0.73
N LEU A 103 -24.24 10.34 -0.07
CA LEU A 103 -22.91 10.74 0.42
C LEU A 103 -22.98 11.84 1.48
N ASP A 104 -24.02 12.66 1.44
CA ASP A 104 -24.23 13.77 2.36
C ASP A 104 -25.16 13.42 3.54
N ASP A 105 -25.61 12.16 3.67
CA ASP A 105 -26.34 11.69 4.85
C ASP A 105 -25.40 11.70 6.07
N HIS A 106 -25.93 12.09 7.23
CA HIS A 106 -25.15 12.12 8.46
C HIS A 106 -25.06 10.74 9.12
N VAL A 107 -23.91 10.47 9.72
CA VAL A 107 -23.64 9.19 10.44
C VAL A 107 -24.69 8.93 11.52
N GLY A 108 -25.20 9.99 12.20
CA GLY A 108 -26.22 9.89 13.24
C GLY A 108 -27.53 9.22 12.79
N GLU A 109 -27.87 9.30 11.49
CA GLU A 109 -29.03 8.63 10.93
C GLU A 109 -28.91 7.08 10.95
N PHE A 110 -27.68 6.56 11.02
CA PHE A 110 -27.39 5.13 10.99
C PHE A 110 -26.88 4.62 12.33
N VAL A 111 -25.98 5.38 12.96
CA VAL A 111 -25.24 5.00 14.17
C VAL A 111 -25.25 6.18 15.16
N PRO A 112 -26.35 6.39 15.88
CA PRO A 112 -26.40 7.43 16.89
C PRO A 112 -25.43 7.15 18.04
N GLY A 113 -24.96 8.20 18.71
CA GLY A 113 -24.07 8.10 19.87
C GLY A 113 -22.57 8.05 19.55
N ILE A 114 -22.19 8.15 18.27
CA ILE A 114 -20.79 8.39 17.88
C ILE A 114 -20.52 9.90 18.05
N PRO A 115 -19.35 10.29 18.63
CA PRO A 115 -18.98 11.70 18.71
C PRO A 115 -18.98 12.35 17.31
N GLY A 116 -19.65 13.50 17.19
CA GLY A 116 -19.79 14.21 15.92
C GLY A 116 -20.73 13.55 14.91
N ALA A 117 -21.50 12.53 15.28
CA ALA A 117 -22.37 11.79 14.36
C ALA A 117 -23.34 12.67 13.55
N GLU A 118 -23.83 13.77 14.14
CA GLU A 118 -24.73 14.73 13.49
C GLU A 118 -24.01 15.69 12.53
N GLN A 119 -22.68 15.67 12.49
CA GLN A 119 -21.84 16.54 11.67
C GLN A 119 -21.05 15.74 10.62
N ILE A 120 -20.65 14.50 10.95
CA ILE A 120 -19.90 13.62 10.07
C ILE A 120 -20.84 13.09 8.99
N THR A 121 -20.47 13.28 7.73
CA THR A 121 -21.18 12.70 6.59
C THR A 121 -20.56 11.37 6.13
N ILE A 122 -21.32 10.58 5.37
CA ILE A 122 -20.76 9.37 4.68
C ILE A 122 -19.56 9.75 3.79
N ARG A 123 -19.62 10.93 3.17
CA ARG A 123 -18.50 11.48 2.37
C ARG A 123 -17.26 11.69 3.22
N ASP A 124 -17.39 12.30 4.41
CA ASP A 124 -16.25 12.56 5.29
C ASP A 124 -15.52 11.26 5.68
N LEU A 125 -16.29 10.19 5.97
CA LEU A 125 -15.71 8.87 6.22
C LEU A 125 -14.94 8.32 5.01
N LEU A 126 -15.51 8.43 3.80
CA LEU A 126 -14.91 7.91 2.57
C LEU A 126 -13.66 8.67 2.13
N VAL A 127 -13.52 9.94 2.51
CA VAL A 127 -12.36 10.78 2.18
C VAL A 127 -11.43 11.03 3.37
N GLU A 128 -11.58 10.27 4.44
CA GLU A 128 -10.71 10.30 5.64
C GLU A 128 -10.63 11.69 6.29
N ARG A 129 -11.78 12.33 6.48
CA ARG A 129 -11.93 13.67 7.04
C ARG A 129 -12.96 13.72 8.18
N SER A 130 -13.27 12.58 8.79
CA SER A 130 -14.30 12.52 9.82
C SER A 130 -13.85 13.09 11.17
N GLY A 131 -12.55 13.09 11.43
CA GLY A 131 -11.97 13.47 12.72
C GLY A 131 -12.11 12.40 13.80
N LEU A 132 -12.60 11.20 13.47
CA LEU A 132 -12.64 10.09 14.40
C LEU A 132 -11.23 9.68 14.85
N PRO A 133 -11.03 9.27 16.10
CA PRO A 133 -9.77 8.71 16.54
C PRO A 133 -9.48 7.40 15.82
N ASP A 134 -8.22 7.16 15.49
CA ASP A 134 -7.83 5.89 14.84
C ASP A 134 -7.82 4.73 15.85
N ILE A 135 -8.56 3.66 15.53
CA ILE A 135 -8.60 2.44 16.34
C ILE A 135 -7.21 1.83 16.51
N ASN A 136 -6.34 1.93 15.51
CA ASN A 136 -4.98 1.41 15.58
C ASN A 136 -4.10 2.17 16.59
N ALA A 137 -4.48 3.39 16.97
CA ALA A 137 -3.78 4.19 17.96
C ALA A 137 -4.26 3.94 19.40
N LEU A 138 -5.27 3.11 19.60
CA LEU A 138 -5.77 2.80 20.95
C LEU A 138 -4.74 2.00 21.75
N PRO A 139 -4.58 2.28 23.06
CA PRO A 139 -3.61 1.56 23.90
C PRO A 139 -3.80 0.04 23.97
N ASP A 140 -5.06 -0.43 23.85
CA ASP A 140 -5.46 -1.83 23.87
C ASP A 140 -5.56 -2.45 22.46
N TYR A 141 -5.03 -1.80 21.43
CA TYR A 141 -5.18 -2.27 20.06
C TYR A 141 -4.63 -3.68 19.82
N ASN A 142 -3.47 -4.01 20.39
CA ASN A 142 -2.90 -5.33 20.28
C ASN A 142 -3.80 -6.41 20.93
N GLU A 143 -4.53 -6.09 21.98
CA GLU A 143 -5.52 -6.99 22.59
C GLU A 143 -6.76 -7.12 21.69
N ILE A 144 -7.22 -6.01 21.08
CA ILE A 144 -8.32 -6.05 20.11
C ILE A 144 -8.02 -7.03 18.98
N LEU A 145 -6.80 -7.06 18.47
CA LEU A 145 -6.36 -7.96 17.41
C LEU A 145 -6.37 -9.45 17.79
N GLN A 146 -6.32 -9.77 19.07
CA GLN A 146 -6.29 -11.17 19.57
C GLN A 146 -7.69 -11.75 19.79
N HIS A 147 -8.76 -11.00 19.53
CA HIS A 147 -10.12 -11.44 19.77
C HIS A 147 -11.01 -11.19 18.55
N HIS A 148 -11.97 -12.10 18.37
CA HIS A 148 -13.02 -11.90 17.35
C HIS A 148 -13.77 -10.60 17.61
N GLN A 149 -13.98 -9.82 16.56
CA GLN A 149 -14.69 -8.55 16.59
C GLN A 149 -15.86 -8.53 15.59
N THR A 150 -16.80 -7.63 15.82
CA THR A 150 -17.82 -7.26 14.86
C THR A 150 -17.66 -5.78 14.49
N PRO A 151 -18.20 -5.28 13.38
CA PRO A 151 -18.20 -3.85 13.12
C PRO A 151 -18.76 -3.02 14.29
N ALA A 152 -19.78 -3.52 14.97
CA ALA A 152 -20.37 -2.84 16.12
C ALA A 152 -19.42 -2.78 17.33
N THR A 153 -18.68 -3.87 17.63
CA THR A 153 -17.69 -3.86 18.73
C THR A 153 -16.51 -2.93 18.43
N LEU A 154 -16.02 -2.93 17.18
CA LEU A 154 -14.95 -2.02 16.75
C LEU A 154 -15.36 -0.56 16.87
N VAL A 155 -16.55 -0.21 16.39
CA VAL A 155 -17.11 1.14 16.51
C VAL A 155 -17.34 1.51 17.97
N GLY A 156 -17.78 0.56 18.82
CA GLY A 156 -17.92 0.75 20.25
C GLY A 156 -16.62 1.16 20.97
N LYS A 157 -15.46 0.72 20.48
CA LYS A 157 -14.16 1.09 21.05
C LYS A 157 -13.81 2.57 20.87
N ILE A 158 -14.31 3.22 19.83
CA ILE A 158 -14.06 4.63 19.54
C ILE A 158 -15.21 5.54 19.97
N ALA A 159 -16.40 5.01 20.22
CA ALA A 159 -17.60 5.80 20.50
C ALA A 159 -17.49 6.71 21.75
N GLY A 160 -16.63 6.36 22.71
CA GLY A 160 -16.37 7.15 23.89
C GLY A 160 -15.21 8.15 23.78
N GLN A 161 -14.53 8.21 22.65
CA GLN A 161 -13.35 9.04 22.44
C GLN A 161 -13.74 10.39 21.80
N PRO A 162 -13.07 11.50 22.16
CA PRO A 162 -13.33 12.80 21.52
C PRO A 162 -12.84 12.78 20.05
N LEU A 163 -13.45 13.63 19.22
CA LEU A 163 -12.92 13.88 17.88
C LEU A 163 -11.53 14.53 17.96
N LEU A 164 -10.65 14.18 17.04
CA LEU A 164 -9.30 14.75 16.90
C LEU A 164 -9.33 16.15 16.27
N PHE A 165 -10.37 16.43 15.46
CA PHE A 165 -10.62 17.71 14.80
C PHE A 165 -12.08 17.77 14.32
N GLU A 166 -12.54 18.96 13.93
CA GLU A 166 -13.87 19.13 13.36
C GLU A 166 -14.02 18.40 12.02
N PRO A 167 -15.14 17.65 11.83
CA PRO A 167 -15.41 16.95 10.58
C PRO A 167 -15.24 17.85 9.34
N GLY A 168 -14.63 17.33 8.30
CA GLY A 168 -14.36 18.07 7.06
C GLY A 168 -13.21 19.07 7.12
N SER A 169 -12.70 19.44 8.30
CA SER A 169 -11.68 20.49 8.44
C SER A 169 -10.27 20.06 8.06
N LYS A 170 -9.92 18.79 8.32
CA LYS A 170 -8.58 18.23 8.08
C LYS A 170 -8.70 16.85 7.46
N PHE A 171 -7.59 16.38 6.91
CA PHE A 171 -7.39 15.02 6.44
C PHE A 171 -6.52 14.28 7.47
N LEU A 172 -6.90 13.04 7.81
CA LEU A 172 -6.11 12.13 8.64
C LEU A 172 -5.77 10.90 7.80
N HIS A 173 -4.49 10.72 7.48
CA HIS A 173 -4.06 9.55 6.72
C HIS A 173 -4.32 8.25 7.51
N GLU A 174 -4.90 7.26 6.80
CA GLU A 174 -5.24 5.95 7.38
C GLU A 174 -6.29 6.03 8.51
N GLU A 175 -7.39 6.73 8.27
CA GLU A 175 -8.53 6.81 9.21
C GLU A 175 -9.28 5.47 9.27
N HIS A 176 -8.65 4.43 9.87
CA HIS A 176 -9.17 3.06 9.89
C HIS A 176 -10.55 2.96 10.54
N SER A 177 -10.79 3.74 11.59
CA SER A 177 -12.09 3.80 12.29
C SER A 177 -13.24 4.23 11.39
N ALA A 178 -12.99 5.13 10.42
CA ALA A 178 -13.99 5.54 9.46
C ALA A 178 -14.48 4.34 8.62
N TYR A 179 -13.57 3.45 8.23
CA TYR A 179 -13.91 2.27 7.43
C TYR A 179 -14.56 1.15 8.28
N ASN A 180 -14.24 1.03 9.58
CA ASN A 180 -15.00 0.18 10.48
C ASN A 180 -16.45 0.68 10.62
N LEU A 181 -16.65 2.00 10.73
CA LEU A 181 -17.97 2.62 10.80
C LEU A 181 -18.76 2.46 9.51
N LEU A 182 -18.11 2.62 8.34
CA LEU A 182 -18.72 2.34 7.04
C LEU A 182 -19.17 0.87 6.93
N ALA A 183 -18.37 -0.08 7.45
CA ALA A 183 -18.78 -1.48 7.48
C ALA A 183 -20.04 -1.70 8.32
N LEU A 184 -20.14 -1.07 9.50
CA LEU A 184 -21.34 -1.11 10.33
C LEU A 184 -22.56 -0.49 9.62
N ILE A 185 -22.38 0.62 8.91
CA ILE A 185 -23.46 1.26 8.15
C ILE A 185 -23.95 0.35 7.02
N VAL A 186 -23.02 -0.33 6.33
CA VAL A 186 -23.36 -1.33 5.29
C VAL A 186 -24.19 -2.47 5.90
N GLU A 187 -23.83 -3.01 7.07
CA GLU A 187 -24.63 -4.04 7.76
C GLU A 187 -26.03 -3.55 8.09
N LYS A 188 -26.13 -2.36 8.68
CA LYS A 188 -27.44 -1.78 9.08
C LYS A 188 -28.36 -1.53 7.89
N LYS A 189 -27.82 -1.08 6.77
CA LYS A 189 -28.63 -0.78 5.56
C LYS A 189 -29.02 -2.03 4.79
N THR A 190 -28.17 -3.07 4.83
CA THR A 190 -28.44 -4.32 4.07
C THR A 190 -29.15 -5.37 4.91
N GLY A 191 -29.08 -5.28 6.23
CA GLY A 191 -29.55 -6.33 7.16
C GLY A 191 -28.73 -7.63 7.08
N MET A 192 -27.51 -7.57 6.50
CA MET A 192 -26.63 -8.72 6.30
C MET A 192 -25.29 -8.49 7.00
N PRO A 193 -24.57 -9.55 7.46
CA PRO A 193 -23.18 -9.45 7.86
C PRO A 193 -22.34 -8.78 6.77
N PHE A 194 -21.33 -8.00 7.16
CA PHE A 194 -20.50 -7.21 6.23
C PHE A 194 -19.89 -8.07 5.12
N ALA A 195 -19.36 -9.25 5.44
CA ALA A 195 -18.79 -10.16 4.47
C ALA A 195 -19.82 -10.54 3.37
N SER A 196 -21.04 -10.89 3.78
CA SER A 196 -22.13 -11.23 2.86
C SER A 196 -22.60 -10.04 2.02
N ALA A 197 -22.60 -8.84 2.62
CA ALA A 197 -22.96 -7.61 1.92
C ALA A 197 -21.95 -7.28 0.83
N VAL A 198 -20.63 -7.32 1.13
CA VAL A 198 -19.57 -7.07 0.14
C VAL A 198 -19.59 -8.12 -0.97
N GLU A 199 -19.77 -9.40 -0.62
CA GLU A 199 -19.94 -10.49 -1.60
C GLU A 199 -21.07 -10.16 -2.59
N LYS A 200 -22.24 -9.80 -2.08
CA LYS A 200 -23.45 -9.51 -2.88
C LYS A 200 -23.34 -8.23 -3.71
N LEU A 201 -22.81 -7.17 -3.10
CA LEU A 201 -22.78 -5.82 -3.69
C LEU A 201 -21.59 -5.62 -4.62
N VAL A 202 -20.44 -6.26 -4.35
CA VAL A 202 -19.18 -6.00 -5.04
C VAL A 202 -18.63 -7.25 -5.73
N PHE A 203 -18.30 -8.30 -4.99
CA PHE A 203 -17.53 -9.41 -5.57
C PHE A 203 -18.30 -10.17 -6.63
N ARG A 204 -19.52 -10.57 -6.33
CA ARG A 204 -20.37 -11.35 -7.28
C ARG A 204 -20.70 -10.59 -8.57
N PRO A 205 -21.13 -9.31 -8.53
CA PRO A 205 -21.43 -8.56 -9.75
C PRO A 205 -20.24 -8.36 -10.69
N VAL A 206 -19.02 -8.35 -10.14
CA VAL A 206 -17.77 -8.18 -10.91
C VAL A 206 -17.10 -9.52 -11.25
N GLY A 207 -17.59 -10.62 -10.68
CA GLY A 207 -17.04 -11.96 -10.88
C GLY A 207 -15.70 -12.20 -10.17
N LEU A 208 -15.53 -11.65 -8.95
CA LEU A 208 -14.33 -11.82 -8.12
C LEU A 208 -14.45 -13.09 -7.28
N THR A 209 -14.51 -14.24 -7.93
CA THR A 209 -14.83 -15.54 -7.30
C THR A 209 -13.77 -16.06 -6.33
N ALA A 210 -12.58 -15.50 -6.36
CA ALA A 210 -11.47 -15.84 -5.45
C ALA A 210 -11.22 -14.77 -4.38
N SER A 211 -12.18 -13.85 -4.18
CA SER A 211 -12.12 -12.79 -3.16
C SER A 211 -13.14 -13.06 -2.06
N GLY A 212 -12.87 -12.55 -0.87
CA GLY A 212 -13.78 -12.61 0.27
C GLY A 212 -13.35 -11.66 1.38
N VAL A 213 -14.21 -11.51 2.37
CA VAL A 213 -13.88 -10.84 3.64
C VAL A 213 -13.62 -11.93 4.67
N ASP A 214 -12.47 -11.86 5.34
CA ASP A 214 -12.16 -12.78 6.44
C ASP A 214 -12.79 -12.24 7.73
N ASP A 215 -13.83 -12.93 8.17
CA ASP A 215 -14.58 -12.68 9.41
C ASP A 215 -14.31 -13.73 10.48
N ASP A 216 -13.16 -14.43 10.38
CA ASP A 216 -12.74 -15.54 11.22
C ASP A 216 -13.67 -16.78 11.14
N ALA A 217 -14.48 -16.89 10.09
CA ALA A 217 -15.31 -18.07 9.90
C ALA A 217 -14.43 -19.33 9.77
N PRO A 218 -14.85 -20.49 10.30
CA PRO A 218 -14.07 -21.74 10.30
C PRO A 218 -13.68 -22.22 8.90
N THR A 219 -14.44 -21.84 7.88
CA THR A 219 -14.18 -22.14 6.48
C THR A 219 -13.20 -21.12 5.89
N ARG A 220 -11.93 -21.18 6.30
CA ARG A 220 -10.89 -20.43 5.59
C ARG A 220 -10.92 -20.78 4.10
N ALA A 221 -10.86 -19.78 3.28
CA ALA A 221 -10.79 -20.00 1.84
C ALA A 221 -9.60 -20.90 1.49
N ALA A 222 -9.81 -21.87 0.61
CA ALA A 222 -8.73 -22.69 0.09
C ALA A 222 -7.63 -21.83 -0.54
N HIS A 223 -6.38 -22.29 -0.52
CA HIS A 223 -5.23 -21.61 -1.10
C HIS A 223 -4.86 -20.26 -0.45
N MET A 224 -5.15 -20.07 0.83
CA MET A 224 -4.66 -18.90 1.57
C MET A 224 -3.16 -19.02 1.85
N ALA A 225 -2.42 -17.94 1.59
CA ALA A 225 -1.04 -17.84 2.03
C ALA A 225 -0.96 -17.63 3.55
N LYS A 226 0.10 -18.14 4.19
CA LYS A 226 0.51 -17.77 5.54
C LYS A 226 1.37 -16.51 5.50
N GLY A 227 1.23 -15.67 6.51
CA GLY A 227 1.98 -14.43 6.62
C GLY A 227 3.34 -14.59 7.30
N TYR A 228 4.33 -13.82 6.85
CA TYR A 228 5.69 -13.82 7.40
C TYR A 228 6.18 -12.40 7.65
N GLU A 229 7.05 -12.26 8.65
CA GLU A 229 7.70 -11.00 9.00
C GLU A 229 9.20 -11.10 8.77
N PRO A 230 9.87 -9.98 8.39
CA PRO A 230 11.32 -9.91 8.34
C PRO A 230 11.96 -10.24 9.68
N GLU A 231 12.98 -11.12 9.66
CA GLU A 231 13.85 -11.41 10.78
C GLU A 231 15.29 -11.30 10.30
N GLY A 232 16.04 -10.36 10.87
CA GLY A 232 17.36 -10.03 10.36
C GLY A 232 17.36 -9.57 8.90
N THR A 233 18.52 -9.59 8.25
CA THR A 233 18.71 -9.05 6.90
C THR A 233 17.99 -9.85 5.83
N TYR A 234 17.91 -11.20 5.96
CA TYR A 234 17.34 -12.07 4.91
C TYR A 234 16.40 -13.16 5.43
N ALA A 235 16.38 -13.41 6.74
CA ALA A 235 15.50 -14.42 7.32
C ALA A 235 14.05 -13.93 7.41
N LEU A 236 13.14 -14.87 7.60
CA LEU A 236 11.72 -14.62 7.82
C LEU A 236 11.26 -15.51 8.97
N LYS A 237 10.36 -14.98 9.80
CA LYS A 237 9.63 -15.72 10.83
C LYS A 237 8.13 -15.68 10.52
N PRO A 238 7.34 -16.64 11.01
CA PRO A 238 5.89 -16.55 10.95
C PRO A 238 5.41 -15.23 11.59
N ALA A 239 4.45 -14.60 10.94
CA ALA A 239 3.83 -13.38 11.48
C ALA A 239 2.97 -13.69 12.69
N THR A 240 2.77 -12.68 13.54
CA THR A 240 1.81 -12.76 14.63
C THR A 240 0.41 -13.05 14.08
N GLU A 241 -0.21 -14.11 14.56
CA GLU A 241 -1.60 -14.42 14.20
C GLU A 241 -2.54 -13.38 14.81
N ILE A 242 -3.53 -12.97 14.04
CA ILE A 242 -4.58 -12.04 14.47
C ILE A 242 -5.95 -12.56 14.07
N HIS A 243 -6.98 -12.08 14.73
CA HIS A 243 -8.36 -12.22 14.25
C HIS A 243 -8.61 -11.18 13.15
N TRP A 244 -8.82 -11.65 11.90
CA TRP A 244 -9.04 -10.75 10.77
C TRP A 244 -10.35 -9.96 10.88
N SER A 245 -11.33 -10.47 11.63
CA SER A 245 -12.54 -9.73 12.00
C SER A 245 -12.22 -8.40 12.69
N ALA A 246 -11.12 -8.29 13.44
CA ALA A 246 -10.65 -7.05 14.06
C ALA A 246 -10.20 -5.99 13.04
N LYS A 247 -10.11 -6.35 11.77
CA LYS A 247 -9.78 -5.48 10.64
C LYS A 247 -10.97 -5.25 9.70
N THR A 248 -12.20 -5.59 10.12
CA THR A 248 -13.39 -5.50 9.27
C THR A 248 -13.61 -4.08 8.75
N GLY A 249 -13.77 -3.95 7.45
CA GLY A 249 -13.96 -2.70 6.74
C GLY A 249 -12.66 -2.05 6.26
N ASN A 250 -11.58 -2.10 7.03
CA ASN A 250 -10.33 -1.44 6.68
C ASN A 250 -9.26 -2.39 6.10
N ALA A 251 -9.21 -3.68 6.50
CA ALA A 251 -8.09 -4.55 6.10
C ALA A 251 -8.38 -6.05 6.01
N SER A 252 -9.63 -6.51 6.14
CA SER A 252 -9.97 -7.94 6.24
C SER A 252 -10.27 -8.63 4.91
N VAL A 253 -10.13 -7.97 3.77
CA VAL A 253 -10.34 -8.62 2.46
C VAL A 253 -9.15 -9.48 2.09
N TYR A 254 -9.43 -10.66 1.53
CA TYR A 254 -8.46 -11.48 0.81
C TYR A 254 -8.85 -11.62 -0.66
N THR A 255 -7.85 -11.74 -1.53
CA THR A 255 -8.07 -11.86 -2.97
C THR A 255 -6.86 -12.49 -3.68
N THR A 256 -6.97 -12.72 -4.99
CA THR A 256 -5.84 -13.01 -5.89
C THR A 256 -5.45 -11.76 -6.68
N ALA A 257 -4.20 -11.69 -7.15
CA ALA A 257 -3.76 -10.55 -7.95
C ALA A 257 -4.56 -10.38 -9.27
N ALA A 258 -5.05 -11.47 -9.85
CA ALA A 258 -5.89 -11.41 -11.04
C ALA A 258 -7.28 -10.84 -10.74
N ASN A 259 -7.88 -11.18 -9.59
CA ASN A 259 -9.16 -10.61 -9.18
C ASN A 259 -9.01 -9.13 -8.85
N GLU A 260 -7.92 -8.73 -8.20
CA GLU A 260 -7.62 -7.31 -7.95
C GLU A 260 -7.50 -6.54 -9.27
N ALA A 261 -6.73 -7.02 -10.24
CA ALA A 261 -6.62 -6.38 -11.55
C ALA A 261 -7.99 -6.30 -12.27
N ARG A 262 -8.83 -7.33 -12.16
CA ARG A 262 -10.21 -7.32 -12.67
C ARG A 262 -11.06 -6.24 -12.01
N TRP A 263 -10.98 -6.10 -10.68
CA TRP A 263 -11.68 -5.06 -9.94
C TRP A 263 -11.29 -3.68 -10.45
N VAL A 264 -10.00 -3.38 -10.52
CA VAL A 264 -9.47 -2.11 -11.04
C VAL A 264 -9.97 -1.85 -12.46
N GLY A 265 -9.85 -2.84 -13.35
CA GLY A 265 -10.35 -2.72 -14.71
C GLY A 265 -11.85 -2.39 -14.79
N THR A 266 -12.66 -3.03 -13.94
CA THR A 266 -14.11 -2.79 -13.89
C THR A 266 -14.41 -1.42 -13.30
N LEU A 267 -13.65 -0.98 -12.29
CA LEU A 267 -13.83 0.33 -11.64
C LEU A 267 -13.49 1.48 -12.59
N PHE A 268 -12.33 1.43 -13.22
CA PHE A 268 -11.82 2.55 -14.02
C PHE A 268 -12.31 2.54 -15.47
N ARG A 269 -12.55 1.37 -16.08
CA ARG A 269 -12.96 1.21 -17.49
C ARG A 269 -14.37 0.66 -17.70
N GLY A 270 -14.90 -0.03 -16.68
CA GLY A 270 -16.17 -0.75 -16.77
C GLY A 270 -17.39 0.01 -16.26
N HIS A 271 -18.43 -0.77 -15.94
CA HIS A 271 -19.73 -0.28 -15.49
C HIS A 271 -20.17 -0.87 -14.15
N ALA A 272 -19.19 -1.19 -13.27
CA ALA A 272 -19.50 -1.74 -11.95
C ALA A 272 -20.30 -0.78 -11.07
N MET A 273 -20.18 0.52 -11.33
CA MET A 273 -20.82 1.61 -10.59
C MET A 273 -21.43 2.62 -11.54
N SER A 274 -22.31 3.49 -11.02
CA SER A 274 -22.86 4.61 -11.78
C SER A 274 -21.73 5.56 -12.23
N ARG A 275 -22.06 6.40 -13.22
CA ARG A 275 -21.14 7.47 -13.65
C ARG A 275 -20.77 8.43 -12.51
N ALA A 276 -21.75 8.73 -11.64
CA ALA A 276 -21.53 9.63 -10.50
C ALA A 276 -20.58 9.01 -9.46
N SER A 277 -20.79 7.75 -9.07
CA SER A 277 -19.90 7.04 -8.14
C SER A 277 -18.48 6.89 -8.69
N ARG A 278 -18.32 6.60 -9.98
CA ARG A 278 -17.00 6.58 -10.61
C ARG A 278 -16.34 7.96 -10.62
N ALA A 279 -17.11 9.02 -10.93
CA ALA A 279 -16.59 10.38 -10.92
C ALA A 279 -16.07 10.77 -9.51
N ALA A 280 -16.75 10.34 -8.44
CA ALA A 280 -16.30 10.58 -7.06
C ALA A 280 -14.95 9.89 -6.77
N ILE A 281 -14.75 8.65 -7.24
CA ILE A 281 -13.47 7.95 -7.08
C ILE A 281 -12.35 8.63 -7.90
N LEU A 282 -12.68 9.12 -9.10
CA LEU A 282 -11.73 9.74 -10.01
C LEU A 282 -11.45 11.23 -9.71
N ASP A 283 -12.17 11.82 -8.75
CA ASP A 283 -12.01 13.22 -8.38
C ASP A 283 -10.60 13.46 -7.79
N THR A 284 -9.81 14.26 -8.50
CA THR A 284 -8.42 14.61 -8.14
C THR A 284 -8.32 15.81 -7.22
N SER A 285 -9.42 16.43 -6.83
CA SER A 285 -9.43 17.51 -5.83
C SER A 285 -9.04 17.01 -4.44
N GLN A 286 -9.23 15.70 -4.19
CA GLN A 286 -8.79 15.00 -2.99
C GLN A 286 -7.62 14.07 -3.33
N LYS A 287 -6.54 14.10 -2.53
CA LYS A 287 -5.39 13.20 -2.71
C LYS A 287 -5.70 11.75 -2.31
N VAL A 288 -6.60 11.59 -1.35
CA VAL A 288 -7.04 10.29 -0.82
C VAL A 288 -8.57 10.27 -0.78
N GLY A 289 -9.16 9.11 -0.91
CA GLY A 289 -10.59 8.89 -0.72
C GLY A 289 -11.11 7.69 -1.49
N TYR A 290 -12.20 7.16 -0.99
CA TYR A 290 -12.86 5.97 -1.57
C TYR A 290 -11.95 4.74 -1.66
N GLY A 291 -10.98 4.63 -0.73
CA GLY A 291 -9.99 3.56 -0.72
C GLY A 291 -8.92 3.67 -1.81
N TRP A 292 -8.67 4.87 -2.32
CA TRP A 292 -7.65 5.17 -3.33
C TRP A 292 -6.84 6.40 -2.99
N MET A 293 -5.54 6.31 -3.20
CA MET A 293 -4.63 7.44 -3.27
C MET A 293 -4.46 7.88 -4.72
N ARG A 294 -4.27 9.18 -4.94
CA ARG A 294 -4.06 9.74 -6.28
C ARG A 294 -3.19 10.98 -6.23
N GLY A 295 -2.41 11.21 -7.27
CA GLY A 295 -1.55 12.37 -7.38
C GLY A 295 -0.71 12.37 -8.63
N GLU A 296 -0.17 13.54 -8.96
CA GLU A 296 0.82 13.66 -10.02
C GLU A 296 2.06 12.86 -9.65
N ASN A 297 2.47 12.00 -10.57
CA ASN A 297 3.71 11.26 -10.44
C ASN A 297 4.69 11.69 -11.52
N LYS A 298 5.77 12.35 -11.11
CA LYS A 298 6.78 12.91 -12.03
C LYS A 298 7.41 11.86 -12.94
N ARG A 299 7.54 10.62 -12.45
CA ARG A 299 8.13 9.50 -13.21
C ARG A 299 7.25 9.12 -14.40
N PHE A 300 5.93 9.14 -14.22
CA PHE A 300 4.97 8.80 -15.26
C PHE A 300 4.45 10.01 -16.05
N GLY A 301 4.64 11.22 -15.53
CA GLY A 301 4.15 12.44 -16.15
C GLY A 301 2.63 12.59 -16.17
N GLU A 302 1.94 11.86 -15.30
CA GLU A 302 0.48 11.86 -15.21
C GLU A 302 -0.01 11.68 -13.76
N ILE A 303 -1.31 11.88 -13.55
CA ILE A 303 -1.96 11.49 -12.31
C ILE A 303 -2.11 9.98 -12.30
N VAL A 304 -1.61 9.34 -11.25
CA VAL A 304 -1.73 7.91 -11.02
C VAL A 304 -2.73 7.64 -9.89
N TYR A 305 -3.38 6.49 -9.94
CA TYR A 305 -4.23 5.98 -8.87
C TYR A 305 -3.56 4.74 -8.28
N TYR A 306 -3.39 4.72 -6.98
CA TYR A 306 -2.70 3.62 -6.33
C TYR A 306 -3.26 3.38 -4.92
N MET A 307 -3.00 2.21 -4.41
CA MET A 307 -3.22 1.85 -3.02
C MET A 307 -2.16 0.84 -2.61
N ASN A 308 -1.73 0.94 -1.37
CA ASN A 308 -0.90 -0.07 -0.73
C ASN A 308 -1.58 -0.54 0.55
N GLY A 309 -1.14 -1.67 1.05
CA GLY A 309 -1.65 -2.21 2.31
C GLY A 309 -0.56 -2.99 3.04
N ARG A 310 -0.57 -2.89 4.37
CA ARG A 310 0.25 -3.70 5.26
C ARG A 310 -0.58 -4.15 6.46
N ALA A 311 -0.47 -5.41 6.78
CA ALA A 311 -0.99 -6.02 8.00
C ALA A 311 -0.06 -7.17 8.41
N PRO A 312 -0.10 -7.67 9.64
CA PRO A 312 0.81 -8.72 10.07
C PRO A 312 0.97 -9.84 9.02
N GLY A 313 2.18 -10.02 8.53
CA GLY A 313 2.53 -11.04 7.54
C GLY A 313 2.22 -10.73 6.07
N PHE A 314 1.59 -9.60 5.75
CA PHE A 314 1.16 -9.31 4.37
C PHE A 314 1.49 -7.88 3.96
N ALA A 315 1.80 -7.74 2.67
CA ALA A 315 1.91 -6.44 2.01
C ALA A 315 1.29 -6.54 0.61
N SER A 316 0.66 -5.47 0.18
CA SER A 316 -0.02 -5.40 -1.11
C SER A 316 0.20 -4.05 -1.76
N PHE A 317 0.11 -4.02 -3.07
CA PHE A 317 0.18 -2.79 -3.86
C PHE A 317 -0.61 -2.93 -5.14
N VAL A 318 -1.32 -1.88 -5.51
CA VAL A 318 -1.97 -1.72 -6.81
C VAL A 318 -1.71 -0.33 -7.35
N LEU A 319 -1.42 -0.25 -8.64
CA LEU A 319 -1.24 1.00 -9.39
C LEU A 319 -2.04 0.93 -10.68
N TYR A 320 -2.78 2.00 -10.99
CA TYR A 320 -3.42 2.21 -12.26
C TYR A 320 -2.85 3.43 -12.96
N LEU A 321 -2.40 3.25 -14.21
CA LEU A 321 -1.89 4.30 -15.10
C LEU A 321 -2.96 4.60 -16.17
N PRO A 322 -3.67 5.74 -16.07
CA PRO A 322 -4.76 6.06 -16.99
C PRO A 322 -4.35 6.14 -18.46
N SER A 323 -3.24 6.80 -18.78
CA SER A 323 -2.78 6.98 -20.16
C SER A 323 -2.43 5.66 -20.84
N ALA A 324 -1.81 4.75 -20.11
CA ALA A 324 -1.46 3.42 -20.58
C ALA A 324 -2.62 2.42 -20.46
N GLN A 325 -3.68 2.76 -19.75
CA GLN A 325 -4.77 1.87 -19.30
C GLN A 325 -4.20 0.57 -18.69
N MET A 326 -3.19 0.73 -17.84
CA MET A 326 -2.41 -0.37 -17.28
C MET A 326 -2.64 -0.46 -15.78
N THR A 327 -2.82 -1.69 -15.31
CA THR A 327 -2.88 -2.04 -13.89
C THR A 327 -1.68 -2.91 -13.53
N VAL A 328 -1.00 -2.56 -12.44
CA VAL A 328 0.04 -3.39 -11.82
C VAL A 328 -0.41 -3.78 -10.43
N VAL A 329 -0.41 -5.07 -10.12
CA VAL A 329 -0.80 -5.61 -8.81
C VAL A 329 0.32 -6.46 -8.26
N LEU A 330 0.67 -6.23 -7.00
CA LEU A 330 1.56 -7.08 -6.22
C LEU A 330 0.86 -7.47 -4.92
N LEU A 331 0.80 -8.77 -4.67
CA LEU A 331 0.33 -9.32 -3.40
C LEU A 331 1.44 -10.17 -2.80
N SER A 332 1.84 -9.90 -1.57
CA SER A 332 2.95 -10.55 -0.88
C SER A 332 2.52 -11.08 0.49
N ASN A 333 3.04 -12.25 0.84
CA ASN A 333 2.93 -12.79 2.19
C ASN A 333 4.19 -12.52 3.03
N ILE A 334 4.86 -11.41 2.75
CA ILE A 334 5.93 -10.85 3.59
C ILE A 334 5.54 -9.44 4.00
N TYR A 335 5.61 -9.13 5.29
CA TYR A 335 5.32 -7.81 5.86
C TYR A 335 6.46 -6.83 5.54
N SER A 336 6.48 -6.32 4.31
CA SER A 336 7.48 -5.35 3.84
C SER A 336 6.88 -4.41 2.81
N SER A 337 7.17 -3.11 2.92
CA SER A 337 6.75 -2.11 1.94
C SER A 337 7.52 -2.17 0.61
N ALA A 338 8.42 -3.15 0.43
CA ALA A 338 9.09 -3.42 -0.86
C ALA A 338 8.08 -3.54 -2.02
N THR A 339 6.87 -4.06 -1.76
CA THR A 339 5.80 -4.16 -2.77
C THR A 339 5.49 -2.84 -3.46
N THR A 340 5.52 -1.72 -2.73
CA THR A 340 5.28 -0.38 -3.29
C THR A 340 6.39 0.02 -4.26
N ALA A 341 7.65 -0.09 -3.86
CA ALA A 341 8.79 0.22 -4.71
C ALA A 341 8.83 -0.66 -5.96
N ILE A 342 8.67 -1.99 -5.75
CA ILE A 342 8.61 -2.97 -6.84
C ILE A 342 7.48 -2.62 -7.82
N GLY A 343 6.31 -2.24 -7.32
CA GLY A 343 5.14 -1.94 -8.14
C GLY A 343 5.35 -0.73 -9.06
N TYR A 344 5.95 0.34 -8.54
CA TYR A 344 6.32 1.50 -9.35
C TYR A 344 7.37 1.16 -10.40
N ASP A 345 8.36 0.34 -10.06
CA ASP A 345 9.41 -0.08 -11.00
C ASP A 345 8.87 -1.01 -12.07
N VAL A 346 8.03 -1.99 -11.70
CA VAL A 346 7.35 -2.88 -12.67
C VAL A 346 6.48 -2.07 -13.63
N ALA A 347 5.76 -1.04 -13.14
CA ALA A 347 4.97 -0.17 -13.99
C ALA A 347 5.85 0.62 -14.97
N ALA A 348 6.94 1.24 -14.49
CA ALA A 348 7.88 1.98 -15.33
C ALA A 348 8.51 1.08 -16.40
N LEU A 349 9.01 -0.09 -15.99
CA LEU A 349 9.59 -1.09 -16.87
C LEU A 349 8.58 -1.55 -17.93
N SER A 350 7.30 -1.69 -17.55
CA SER A 350 6.23 -2.14 -18.46
C SER A 350 5.87 -1.14 -19.55
N ILE A 351 6.21 0.13 -19.39
CA ILE A 351 5.98 1.19 -20.39
C ILE A 351 7.29 1.79 -20.95
N GLY A 352 8.44 1.16 -20.62
CA GLY A 352 9.74 1.55 -21.14
C GLY A 352 10.36 2.78 -20.50
N LEU A 353 9.96 3.12 -19.27
CA LEU A 353 10.57 4.18 -18.49
C LEU A 353 11.76 3.67 -17.65
N PRO A 354 12.68 4.56 -17.26
CA PRO A 354 13.78 4.20 -16.35
C PRO A 354 13.28 3.66 -15.02
N TYR A 355 14.01 2.71 -14.47
CA TYR A 355 13.80 2.13 -13.14
C TYR A 355 15.14 1.93 -12.46
N GLU A 356 15.16 1.81 -11.14
CA GLU A 356 16.37 1.57 -10.35
C GLU A 356 16.36 0.12 -9.83
N PRO A 357 17.20 -0.77 -10.40
CA PRO A 357 17.32 -2.14 -9.90
C PRO A 357 17.83 -2.13 -8.46
N PHE A 358 17.23 -2.94 -7.62
CA PHE A 358 17.73 -3.18 -6.28
C PHE A 358 19.00 -4.03 -6.32
N HIS A 359 20.11 -3.47 -5.90
CA HIS A 359 21.40 -4.14 -5.85
C HIS A 359 21.91 -4.21 -4.42
N LEU A 360 22.18 -5.40 -3.96
CA LEU A 360 22.90 -5.64 -2.70
C LEU A 360 24.38 -5.35 -2.87
N LYS A 361 25.00 -4.86 -1.80
CA LYS A 361 26.47 -4.82 -1.72
C LYS A 361 26.99 -6.25 -1.53
N ASP A 362 27.89 -6.69 -2.40
CA ASP A 362 28.57 -7.98 -2.29
C ASP A 362 30.08 -7.79 -2.54
N PRO A 363 30.96 -8.07 -1.56
CA PRO A 363 30.64 -8.46 -0.18
C PRO A 363 29.98 -7.31 0.61
N GLY A 364 29.11 -7.67 1.57
CA GLY A 364 28.50 -6.74 2.52
C GLY A 364 29.51 -6.07 3.46
N PRO A 365 29.09 -5.09 4.28
CA PRO A 365 29.91 -4.50 5.32
C PRO A 365 30.40 -5.56 6.31
N THR A 366 31.61 -5.40 6.80
CA THR A 366 32.18 -6.24 7.87
C THR A 366 31.47 -5.96 9.20
N PRO A 367 31.50 -6.90 10.17
CA PRO A 367 30.98 -6.66 11.52
C PRO A 367 31.56 -5.42 12.20
N ALA A 368 32.84 -5.13 11.96
CA ALA A 368 33.48 -3.93 12.50
C ALA A 368 32.93 -2.65 11.88
N GLU A 369 32.67 -2.62 10.56
CA GLU A 369 32.04 -1.49 9.88
C GLU A 369 30.59 -1.29 10.36
N LEU A 370 29.82 -2.36 10.56
CA LEU A 370 28.46 -2.26 11.12
C LEU A 370 28.47 -1.72 12.56
N LYS A 371 29.44 -2.15 13.37
CA LYS A 371 29.61 -1.63 14.74
C LYS A 371 29.89 -0.13 14.77
N MET A 372 30.59 0.41 13.78
CA MET A 372 30.81 1.84 13.64
C MET A 372 29.57 2.64 13.22
N CYS A 373 28.46 1.97 12.90
CA CYS A 373 27.18 2.59 12.55
C CYS A 373 26.28 2.80 13.79
N GLU A 374 26.60 2.19 14.93
CA GLU A 374 25.76 2.29 16.14
C GLU A 374 25.62 3.72 16.64
N GLY A 375 24.44 4.05 17.13
CA GLY A 375 24.15 5.34 17.72
C GLY A 375 22.67 5.56 18.03
N LYS A 376 22.39 6.55 18.86
CA LYS A 376 21.05 7.09 19.10
C LYS A 376 20.88 8.37 18.28
N PHE A 377 19.72 8.52 17.62
CA PHE A 377 19.43 9.66 16.75
C PHE A 377 18.08 10.26 17.10
N GLN A 378 18.06 11.58 17.37
CA GLN A 378 16.88 12.36 17.70
C GLN A 378 16.36 13.04 16.43
N PHE A 379 15.14 12.70 16.01
CA PHE A 379 14.42 13.34 14.89
C PHE A 379 13.63 14.58 15.35
N GLY A 380 13.18 15.39 14.40
CA GLY A 380 12.37 16.58 14.63
C GLY A 380 10.89 16.29 14.83
N ALA A 381 10.11 17.37 15.05
CA ALA A 381 8.65 17.30 15.21
C ALA A 381 7.90 16.95 13.90
N ASP A 382 8.58 17.06 12.76
CA ASP A 382 8.10 16.77 11.42
C ASP A 382 8.28 15.30 11.00
N PHE A 383 8.98 14.50 11.83
CA PHE A 383 9.19 13.08 11.56
C PHE A 383 7.90 12.27 11.70
N TYR A 384 7.83 11.08 11.10
CA TYR A 384 6.68 10.15 11.17
C TYR A 384 6.15 9.91 12.59
N GLN A 385 7.07 9.80 13.57
CA GLN A 385 6.78 9.87 15.00
C GLN A 385 7.44 11.15 15.53
N PRO A 386 6.69 12.21 15.82
CA PRO A 386 7.27 13.49 16.26
C PRO A 386 8.25 13.35 17.41
N ASN A 387 9.43 13.92 17.23
CA ASN A 387 10.52 13.89 18.22
C ASN A 387 11.01 12.47 18.59
N ALA A 388 10.89 11.50 17.68
CA ALA A 388 11.36 10.15 17.93
C ALA A 388 12.87 10.07 18.19
N VAL A 389 13.25 9.20 19.14
CA VAL A 389 14.63 8.75 19.30
C VAL A 389 14.74 7.33 18.76
N THR A 390 15.49 7.14 17.69
CA THR A 390 15.79 5.82 17.14
C THR A 390 17.20 5.39 17.54
N THR A 391 17.46 4.08 17.56
CA THR A 391 18.77 3.54 17.88
C THR A 391 19.21 2.56 16.81
N LEU A 392 20.39 2.76 16.23
CA LEU A 392 21.06 1.75 15.40
C LEU A 392 21.82 0.78 16.27
N LEU A 393 21.61 -0.51 16.05
CA LEU A 393 22.18 -1.64 16.80
C LEU A 393 22.85 -2.60 15.83
N ALA A 394 24.11 -2.92 16.07
CA ALA A 394 24.83 -3.96 15.34
C ALA A 394 24.94 -5.22 16.21
N GLN A 395 24.27 -6.29 15.80
CA GLN A 395 24.28 -7.60 16.46
C GLN A 395 24.35 -8.70 15.41
N ASP A 396 25.02 -9.80 15.72
CA ASP A 396 25.05 -11.01 14.88
C ASP A 396 25.39 -10.75 13.39
N GLN A 397 26.31 -9.82 13.13
CA GLN A 397 26.74 -9.38 11.79
C GLN A 397 25.63 -8.67 10.98
N GLU A 398 24.62 -8.14 11.65
CA GLU A 398 23.52 -7.39 11.06
C GLU A 398 23.39 -6.02 11.72
N LEU A 399 22.84 -5.05 10.99
CA LEU A 399 22.43 -3.75 11.52
C LEU A 399 20.90 -3.67 11.57
N SER A 400 20.39 -3.15 12.66
CA SER A 400 18.95 -2.92 12.83
C SER A 400 18.68 -1.55 13.42
N MET A 401 17.48 -1.03 13.18
CA MET A 401 16.98 0.19 13.78
C MET A 401 15.88 -0.15 14.79
N ARG A 402 16.06 0.31 16.04
CA ARG A 402 15.03 0.22 17.08
C ARG A 402 14.23 1.50 17.11
N TRP A 403 12.92 1.38 17.03
CA TRP A 403 11.95 2.45 17.12
C TRP A 403 11.61 2.80 18.57
N PRO A 404 10.96 3.97 18.85
CA PRO A 404 10.60 4.37 20.22
C PRO A 404 9.68 3.40 20.96
N ASP A 405 8.81 2.68 20.23
CA ASP A 405 7.91 1.66 20.75
C ASP A 405 8.60 0.31 21.05
N GLY A 406 9.92 0.24 20.81
CA GLY A 406 10.73 -0.95 21.00
C GLY A 406 10.74 -1.91 19.80
N SER A 407 9.95 -1.68 18.78
CA SER A 407 9.97 -2.48 17.56
C SER A 407 11.31 -2.36 16.82
N ILE A 408 11.69 -3.37 16.06
CA ILE A 408 12.98 -3.47 15.38
C ILE A 408 12.77 -3.65 13.88
N SER A 409 13.39 -2.77 13.09
CA SER A 409 13.50 -2.92 11.63
C SER A 409 14.90 -3.38 11.26
N PRO A 410 15.06 -4.53 10.59
CA PRO A 410 16.32 -4.93 10.00
C PRO A 410 16.75 -3.98 8.87
N LEU A 411 18.03 -3.70 8.75
CA LEU A 411 18.61 -2.83 7.72
C LEU A 411 19.41 -3.64 6.71
N ILE A 412 19.04 -3.54 5.43
CA ILE A 412 19.74 -4.19 4.32
C ILE A 412 20.88 -3.27 3.84
N PRO A 413 22.15 -3.72 3.84
CA PRO A 413 23.26 -2.88 3.44
C PRO A 413 23.34 -2.67 1.93
N LEU A 414 23.42 -1.41 1.49
CA LEU A 414 23.74 -1.00 0.12
C LEU A 414 25.20 -0.50 0.03
N SER A 415 25.74 0.01 1.14
CA SER A 415 27.14 0.40 1.35
C SER A 415 27.46 0.39 2.82
N VAL A 416 28.65 0.87 3.23
CA VAL A 416 29.02 0.99 4.65
C VAL A 416 28.12 1.98 5.39
N ASP A 417 27.67 3.04 4.70
CA ASP A 417 26.87 4.13 5.30
C ASP A 417 25.48 4.28 4.68
N ARG A 418 25.05 3.35 3.81
CA ARG A 418 23.74 3.39 3.19
C ARG A 418 23.05 2.05 3.28
N PHE A 419 21.81 2.07 3.73
CA PHE A 419 20.98 0.89 3.98
C PHE A 419 19.56 1.12 3.48
N VAL A 420 18.78 0.04 3.41
CA VAL A 420 17.32 0.10 3.25
C VAL A 420 16.69 -0.51 4.50
N ASP A 421 15.73 0.20 5.11
CA ASP A 421 14.86 -0.38 6.11
C ASP A 421 14.00 -1.48 5.47
N ARG A 422 14.19 -2.71 5.91
CA ARG A 422 13.55 -3.89 5.31
C ARG A 422 12.04 -3.91 5.50
N SER A 423 11.55 -3.35 6.62
CA SER A 423 10.13 -3.34 6.96
C SER A 423 9.37 -2.26 6.20
N TYR A 424 9.91 -1.05 6.15
CA TYR A 424 9.25 0.12 5.55
C TYR A 424 9.74 0.45 4.14
N TRP A 425 10.85 -0.16 3.72
CA TRP A 425 11.51 0.03 2.44
C TRP A 425 11.93 1.48 2.20
N GLN A 426 12.46 2.10 3.25
CA GLN A 426 12.96 3.47 3.21
C GLN A 426 14.49 3.50 3.13
N ASP A 427 15.03 4.51 2.44
CA ASP A 427 16.48 4.77 2.39
C ASP A 427 16.96 5.22 3.77
N VAL A 428 18.08 4.66 4.20
CA VAL A 428 18.73 4.97 5.48
C VAL A 428 20.18 5.29 5.20
N LYS A 429 20.59 6.53 5.49
CA LYS A 429 21.95 6.99 5.27
C LYS A 429 22.54 7.51 6.57
N ILE A 430 23.77 7.11 6.88
CA ILE A 430 24.54 7.58 8.02
C ILE A 430 25.49 8.69 7.55
N GLU A 431 25.44 9.84 8.18
CA GLU A 431 26.43 10.90 8.00
C GLU A 431 27.42 10.86 9.15
N ARG A 432 28.71 11.09 8.82
CA ARG A 432 29.80 11.04 9.80
C ARG A 432 30.45 12.42 9.99
N ASP A 433 30.95 12.66 11.19
CA ASP A 433 31.80 13.82 11.50
C ASP A 433 33.23 13.63 10.99
N ALA A 434 34.09 14.63 11.21
CA ALA A 434 35.49 14.60 10.81
C ALA A 434 36.32 13.49 11.52
N SER A 435 35.82 12.94 12.61
CA SER A 435 36.45 11.81 13.34
C SER A 435 35.98 10.45 12.85
N GLY A 436 35.02 10.40 11.89
CA GLY A 436 34.41 9.20 11.36
C GLY A 436 33.28 8.63 12.23
N LYS A 437 32.81 9.35 13.25
CA LYS A 437 31.66 8.94 14.08
C LYS A 437 30.33 9.33 13.43
N PRO A 438 29.27 8.54 13.59
CA PRO A 438 27.94 8.92 13.16
C PRO A 438 27.50 10.24 13.80
N SER A 439 27.21 11.24 12.98
CA SER A 439 26.75 12.58 13.38
C SER A 439 25.28 12.80 13.09
N ALA A 440 24.76 12.15 12.05
CA ALA A 440 23.34 12.18 11.72
C ALA A 440 22.90 10.87 11.04
N LEU A 441 21.59 10.59 11.13
CA LEU A 441 20.89 9.54 10.44
C LEU A 441 19.85 10.19 9.53
N ILE A 442 19.97 9.98 8.22
CA ILE A 442 18.93 10.35 7.25
C ILE A 442 18.04 9.14 7.07
N TYR A 443 16.76 9.28 7.34
CA TYR A 443 15.74 8.27 7.11
C TYR A 443 14.71 8.84 6.15
N ASP A 444 14.61 8.27 4.95
CA ASP A 444 13.88 8.86 3.83
C ASP A 444 14.43 10.28 3.53
N HIS A 445 13.69 11.33 3.85
CA HIS A 445 14.10 12.73 3.71
C HIS A 445 14.27 13.46 5.06
N PHE A 446 14.05 12.79 6.17
CA PHE A 446 14.18 13.36 7.52
C PHE A 446 15.58 13.16 8.09
N GLN A 447 16.06 14.16 8.82
CA GLN A 447 17.37 14.10 9.46
C GLN A 447 17.24 14.00 10.99
N GLY A 448 17.71 12.88 11.54
CA GLY A 448 17.94 12.70 12.98
C GLY A 448 19.36 13.05 13.35
N LYS A 449 19.58 13.91 14.35
CA LYS A 449 20.91 14.26 14.85
C LYS A 449 21.35 13.26 15.89
N ALA A 450 22.65 12.94 15.93
CA ALA A 450 23.20 12.08 16.98
C ALA A 450 22.86 12.66 18.36
N ALA A 451 22.22 11.84 19.20
CA ALA A 451 21.90 12.25 20.57
C ALA A 451 23.19 12.35 21.39
N LYS A 452 23.25 13.33 22.28
CA LYS A 452 24.39 13.45 23.22
C LYS A 452 24.38 12.20 24.11
N PRO A 453 25.58 11.65 24.44
CA PRO A 453 25.68 10.63 25.50
C PRO A 453 25.06 11.17 26.78
N GLU A 454 24.22 10.35 27.42
CA GLU A 454 23.72 10.63 28.79
C GLU A 454 24.82 10.57 29.81
#